data_6bacf74ef878bc71556be086759b9f2d
#
_entry.id   6bacf74ef878bc71556be086759b9f2d
#
_cell.length_a   1.000
_cell.length_b   1.000
_cell.length_c   1.000
_cell.angle_alpha   90.00
_cell.angle_beta   90.00
_cell.angle_gamma   90.00
#
_symmetry.space_group_name_H-M   'P 1'
#
loop_
_entity.id
_entity.type
_entity.pdbx_description
1 polymer ?
#
loop_
_entity_poly.entity_id
_entity_poly.type
_entity_poly.pdbx_seq_one_letter_code
_entity_poly.pdbx_strand_id
1 'polypeptide(L)'
;MEPGPYDVVRIEYDPGRSGHIALVKARDPNVEGKAKWKYILAPEGLRAGDVVESYRSGLTSSLIQSVRSAEDDTGDKDGEKKMWSVDEIAQRGKDQSTSDALLVGILRGAIIKLGNCIPIKLIPTGTMVHNVSLDPIGKAILVRSAGTFAQVVHHEENGRYSHIRLQSGEVRKVLSNCVASIGRVSNPLWDDRKLGKAGRNRWLGWRPRVRGVAMNAYVVLSPGWTLVLMVL
;
A
#
# COMPACT_ATOMS: atom_id res chain seq x y z
N MET A 1 -8.13 -6.43 -0.63
CA MET A 1 -8.60 -7.04 0.63
C MET A 1 -9.95 -6.43 0.97
N GLU A 2 -10.88 -7.18 1.45
CA GLU A 2 -12.08 -6.70 2.12
C GLU A 2 -11.68 -6.01 3.44
N PRO A 3 -12.51 -5.13 4.00
CA PRO A 3 -12.22 -4.49 5.26
C PRO A 3 -12.18 -5.53 6.39
N GLY A 4 -11.30 -5.30 7.37
CA GLY A 4 -11.18 -6.14 8.56
C GLY A 4 -9.76 -6.60 8.89
N PRO A 5 -9.58 -7.28 10.03
CA PRO A 5 -8.31 -7.83 10.47
C PRO A 5 -8.01 -9.18 9.82
N TYR A 6 -6.75 -9.39 9.49
CA TYR A 6 -6.22 -10.62 8.92
C TYR A 6 -4.96 -11.05 9.66
N ASP A 7 -4.84 -12.34 9.96
CA ASP A 7 -3.63 -12.95 10.50
C ASP A 7 -2.71 -13.39 9.38
N VAL A 8 -1.44 -13.03 9.47
CA VAL A 8 -0.41 -13.50 8.54
C VAL A 8 -0.01 -14.92 8.92
N VAL A 9 -0.33 -15.87 8.04
CA VAL A 9 -0.06 -17.30 8.31
C VAL A 9 1.37 -17.65 7.92
N ARG A 10 1.80 -17.27 6.71
CA ARG A 10 3.15 -17.51 6.19
C ARG A 10 3.51 -16.57 5.06
N ILE A 11 4.80 -16.44 4.82
CA ILE A 11 5.34 -15.70 3.68
C ILE A 11 5.82 -16.71 2.64
N GLU A 12 5.47 -16.46 1.38
CA GLU A 12 5.77 -17.38 0.27
C GLU A 12 6.56 -16.67 -0.83
N TYR A 13 7.32 -17.47 -1.57
CA TYR A 13 7.96 -17.04 -2.80
C TYR A 13 6.98 -17.17 -3.96
N ASP A 14 6.87 -16.14 -4.79
CA ASP A 14 6.08 -16.16 -6.03
C ASP A 14 7.03 -16.00 -7.23
N PRO A 15 7.12 -17.01 -8.11
CA PRO A 15 7.99 -16.91 -9.29
C PRO A 15 7.54 -15.85 -10.29
N GLY A 16 6.27 -15.41 -10.26
CA GLY A 16 5.71 -14.40 -11.14
C GLY A 16 6.06 -12.95 -10.74
N ARG A 17 6.76 -12.75 -9.62
CA ARG A 17 7.17 -11.43 -9.13
C ARG A 17 8.49 -11.47 -8.39
N SER A 18 9.09 -10.30 -8.19
CA SER A 18 10.37 -10.15 -7.49
C SER A 18 10.21 -10.05 -5.96
N GLY A 19 9.09 -9.50 -5.46
CA GLY A 19 8.77 -9.43 -4.04
C GLY A 19 8.07 -10.69 -3.53
N HIS A 20 8.13 -10.93 -2.21
CA HIS A 20 7.41 -12.04 -1.58
C HIS A 20 5.92 -11.73 -1.42
N ILE A 21 5.14 -12.78 -1.28
CA ILE A 21 3.71 -12.70 -0.95
C ILE A 21 3.47 -13.28 0.44
N ALA A 22 2.43 -12.79 1.11
CA ALA A 22 1.98 -13.33 2.39
C ALA A 22 0.59 -13.93 2.25
N LEU A 23 0.43 -15.16 2.71
CA LEU A 23 -0.86 -15.80 2.89
C LEU A 23 -1.48 -15.27 4.19
N VAL A 24 -2.65 -14.66 4.07
CA VAL A 24 -3.38 -14.11 5.20
C VAL A 24 -4.75 -14.77 5.36
N LYS A 25 -5.17 -14.90 6.60
CA LYS A 25 -6.44 -15.50 7.00
C LYS A 25 -7.31 -14.45 7.67
N ALA A 26 -8.55 -14.26 7.20
CA ALA A 26 -9.51 -13.37 7.84
C ALA A 26 -9.84 -13.85 9.26
N ARG A 27 -9.87 -12.93 10.23
CA ARG A 27 -10.32 -13.22 11.61
C ARG A 27 -11.83 -13.27 11.73
N ASP A 28 -12.55 -12.62 10.81
CA ASP A 28 -14.00 -12.59 10.82
C ASP A 28 -14.59 -14.00 10.76
N PRO A 29 -15.41 -14.40 11.75
CA PRO A 29 -16.04 -15.72 11.79
C PRO A 29 -17.05 -15.90 10.65
N ASN A 30 -17.66 -14.81 10.17
CA ASN A 30 -18.68 -14.82 9.12
C ASN A 30 -18.12 -15.09 7.71
N VAL A 31 -16.79 -15.03 7.56
CA VAL A 31 -16.13 -15.28 6.27
C VAL A 31 -15.69 -16.74 6.23
N GLU A 32 -16.38 -17.55 5.42
CA GLU A 32 -16.09 -18.97 5.29
C GLU A 32 -15.45 -19.34 3.94
N GLY A 33 -14.90 -20.55 3.88
CA GLY A 33 -14.38 -21.16 2.66
C GLY A 33 -13.16 -20.43 2.08
N LYS A 34 -13.12 -20.31 0.75
CA LYS A 34 -12.00 -19.70 0.01
C LYS A 34 -11.86 -18.20 0.26
N ALA A 35 -12.93 -17.51 0.61
CA ALA A 35 -12.91 -16.07 0.91
C ALA A 35 -12.11 -15.73 2.16
N LYS A 36 -11.96 -16.69 3.09
CA LYS A 36 -11.18 -16.55 4.32
C LYS A 36 -9.68 -16.39 4.06
N TRP A 37 -9.19 -16.91 2.94
CA TRP A 37 -7.78 -16.94 2.60
C TRP A 37 -7.49 -15.98 1.47
N LYS A 38 -6.51 -15.11 1.65
CA LYS A 38 -6.11 -14.12 0.63
C LYS A 38 -4.60 -14.02 0.58
N TYR A 39 -4.09 -13.65 -0.60
CA TYR A 39 -2.69 -13.28 -0.78
C TYR A 39 -2.54 -11.78 -0.84
N ILE A 40 -1.55 -11.26 -0.14
CA ILE A 40 -1.13 -9.87 -0.19
C ILE A 40 0.33 -9.78 -0.60
N LEU A 41 0.73 -8.65 -1.16
CA LEU A 41 2.15 -8.35 -1.36
C LEU A 41 2.77 -8.09 0.01
N ALA A 42 3.78 -8.88 0.37
CA ALA A 42 4.41 -8.78 1.68
C ALA A 42 5.31 -7.52 1.75
N PRO A 43 5.10 -6.63 2.72
CA PRO A 43 6.07 -5.59 3.02
C PRO A 43 7.33 -6.16 3.67
N GLU A 44 8.42 -5.39 3.61
CA GLU A 44 9.65 -5.68 4.32
C GLU A 44 9.40 -5.66 5.84
N GLY A 45 9.88 -6.67 6.56
CA GLY A 45 9.72 -6.78 8.00
C GLY A 45 8.45 -7.50 8.47
N LEU A 46 7.50 -7.80 7.59
CA LEU A 46 6.31 -8.59 7.94
C LEU A 46 6.72 -10.03 8.29
N ARG A 47 6.10 -10.59 9.33
CA ARG A 47 6.37 -11.96 9.81
C ARG A 47 5.09 -12.78 9.91
N ALA A 48 5.24 -14.10 9.93
CA ALA A 48 4.15 -15.00 10.29
C ALA A 48 3.72 -14.74 11.74
N GLY A 49 2.42 -14.67 11.98
CA GLY A 49 1.82 -14.30 13.27
C GLY A 49 1.46 -12.82 13.41
N ASP A 50 1.96 -11.95 12.54
CA ASP A 50 1.57 -10.53 12.53
C ASP A 50 0.09 -10.38 12.11
N VAL A 51 -0.49 -9.24 12.50
CA VAL A 51 -1.86 -8.88 12.13
C VAL A 51 -1.82 -7.69 11.17
N VAL A 52 -2.51 -7.85 10.05
CA VAL A 52 -2.65 -6.81 9.03
C VAL A 52 -4.12 -6.46 8.88
N GLU A 53 -4.42 -5.17 8.87
CA GLU A 53 -5.79 -4.68 8.77
C GLU A 53 -6.03 -3.92 7.47
N SER A 54 -7.23 -4.11 6.92
CA SER A 54 -7.67 -3.42 5.71
C SER A 54 -8.77 -2.43 6.03
N TYR A 55 -8.50 -1.16 5.80
CA TYR A 55 -9.43 -0.04 5.96
C TYR A 55 -10.00 0.47 4.63
N ARG A 56 -10.04 -0.37 3.63
CA ARG A 56 -10.44 0.01 2.27
C ARG A 56 -11.85 0.58 2.18
N SER A 57 -12.78 0.08 2.98
CA SER A 57 -14.18 0.55 3.02
C SER A 57 -14.47 1.52 4.18
N GLY A 58 -13.43 1.99 4.87
CA GLY A 58 -13.54 2.84 6.04
C GLY A 58 -12.99 2.18 7.30
N LEU A 59 -13.19 2.85 8.43
CA LEU A 59 -12.76 2.37 9.74
C LEU A 59 -13.71 1.29 10.25
N THR A 60 -13.16 0.23 10.84
CA THR A 60 -13.96 -0.81 11.50
C THR A 60 -14.60 -0.27 12.78
N SER A 61 -15.84 -0.71 13.04
CA SER A 61 -16.61 -0.30 14.23
C SER A 61 -15.87 -0.59 15.55
N SER A 62 -15.06 -1.66 15.59
CA SER A 62 -14.24 -2.01 16.75
C SER A 62 -13.17 -0.97 17.07
N LEU A 63 -12.54 -0.37 16.07
CA LEU A 63 -11.57 0.71 16.27
C LEU A 63 -12.25 1.99 16.74
N ILE A 64 -13.41 2.31 16.19
CA ILE A 64 -14.18 3.47 16.62
C ILE A 64 -14.61 3.31 18.09
N GLN A 65 -14.99 2.09 18.49
CA GLN A 65 -15.34 1.80 19.88
C GLN A 65 -14.14 1.86 20.83
N SER A 66 -12.97 1.32 20.44
CA SER A 66 -11.76 1.36 21.29
C SER A 66 -11.25 2.78 21.53
N VAL A 67 -11.45 3.68 20.58
CA VAL A 67 -11.09 5.10 20.73
C VAL A 67 -12.11 5.81 21.62
N ARG A 68 -13.40 5.48 21.51
CA ARG A 68 -14.44 6.03 22.39
C ARG A 68 -14.29 5.58 23.84
N SER A 69 -13.98 4.30 24.09
CA SER A 69 -13.73 3.83 25.46
C SER A 69 -12.51 4.51 26.09
N ALA A 70 -11.52 4.91 25.29
CA ALA A 70 -10.40 5.72 25.78
C ALA A 70 -10.81 7.20 26.09
N GLU A 71 -11.89 7.72 25.49
CA GLU A 71 -12.48 9.03 25.80
C GLU A 71 -13.30 8.98 27.10
N ASP A 72 -14.04 7.91 27.33
CA ASP A 72 -14.88 7.75 28.52
C ASP A 72 -14.05 7.68 29.83
N ASP A 73 -12.80 7.18 29.74
CA ASP A 73 -11.85 7.18 30.86
C ASP A 73 -11.29 8.59 31.19
N THR A 74 -11.44 9.56 30.27
CA THR A 74 -10.97 10.96 30.48
C THR A 74 -12.09 11.93 30.89
N GLY A 75 -13.30 11.48 31.10
CA GLY A 75 -14.35 12.13 31.91
C GLY A 75 -15.06 13.31 31.30
N ASP A 76 -15.64 13.25 30.13
CA ASP A 76 -16.68 14.18 29.69
C ASP A 76 -18.00 13.45 29.40
N LYS A 77 -19.01 13.82 30.21
CA LYS A 77 -20.36 13.21 30.26
C LYS A 77 -21.35 14.01 29.43
N ASP A 78 -21.17 14.11 28.10
CA ASP A 78 -22.27 14.57 27.27
C ASP A 78 -22.27 13.79 25.97
N GLY A 79 -23.04 12.69 25.99
CA GLY A 79 -22.99 11.63 25.02
C GLY A 79 -24.10 11.67 23.98
N GLU A 80 -23.87 12.21 22.81
CA GLU A 80 -24.54 11.76 21.60
C GLU A 80 -23.63 10.82 20.80
N LYS A 81 -24.10 9.59 20.58
CA LYS A 81 -23.42 8.55 19.81
C LYS A 81 -23.40 8.91 18.32
N LYS A 82 -22.50 9.82 17.92
CA LYS A 82 -22.35 10.21 16.53
C LYS A 82 -21.34 9.30 15.83
N MET A 83 -21.80 8.55 14.85
CA MET A 83 -20.92 7.76 13.97
C MET A 83 -20.20 8.72 13.01
N TRP A 84 -18.91 8.85 13.14
CA TRP A 84 -18.11 9.76 12.34
C TRP A 84 -17.68 9.10 11.02
N SER A 85 -17.90 9.81 9.92
CA SER A 85 -17.38 9.39 8.62
C SER A 85 -15.86 9.61 8.54
N VAL A 86 -15.22 8.89 7.63
CA VAL A 86 -13.77 9.04 7.38
C VAL A 86 -13.43 10.49 6.98
N ASP A 87 -14.36 11.19 6.34
CA ASP A 87 -14.21 12.58 5.93
C ASP A 87 -14.25 13.55 7.11
N GLU A 88 -15.12 13.30 8.08
CA GLU A 88 -15.21 14.09 9.32
C GLU A 88 -13.96 13.97 10.18
N ILE A 89 -13.38 12.76 10.27
CA ILE A 89 -12.11 12.53 11.01
C ILE A 89 -10.94 13.26 10.33
N ALA A 90 -10.91 13.28 8.99
CA ALA A 90 -9.88 13.98 8.23
C ALA A 90 -9.99 15.51 8.36
N GLN A 91 -11.21 16.05 8.51
CA GLN A 91 -11.48 17.48 8.66
C GLN A 91 -11.21 17.96 10.08
N ARG A 92 -11.61 17.21 11.12
CA ARG A 92 -11.36 17.55 12.53
C ARG A 92 -9.88 17.66 12.89
N GLY A 93 -8.99 16.96 12.21
CA GLY A 93 -7.54 17.14 12.39
C GLY A 93 -7.02 18.52 11.98
N LYS A 94 -7.88 19.39 11.44
CA LYS A 94 -7.58 20.79 11.08
C LYS A 94 -8.16 21.80 12.07
N ASP A 95 -9.19 21.42 12.82
CA ASP A 95 -9.86 22.27 13.79
C ASP A 95 -9.21 22.10 15.17
N GLN A 96 -8.75 23.21 15.75
CA GLN A 96 -7.81 23.30 16.86
C GLN A 96 -8.41 23.09 18.25
N SER A 97 -9.12 22.01 18.52
CA SER A 97 -9.26 21.60 19.93
C SER A 97 -8.17 20.59 20.28
N THR A 98 -7.43 20.83 21.35
CA THR A 98 -6.23 20.04 21.74
C THR A 98 -6.57 18.55 21.98
N SER A 99 -7.80 18.28 22.44
CA SER A 99 -8.31 16.92 22.67
C SER A 99 -8.54 16.15 21.35
N ASP A 100 -9.19 16.79 20.37
CA ASP A 100 -9.49 16.17 19.08
C ASP A 100 -8.21 15.88 18.26
N ALA A 101 -7.20 16.75 18.38
CA ALA A 101 -5.90 16.54 17.75
C ALA A 101 -5.15 15.33 18.35
N LEU A 102 -5.24 15.12 19.65
CA LEU A 102 -4.66 13.95 20.33
C LEU A 102 -5.35 12.66 19.91
N LEU A 103 -6.69 12.65 19.83
CA LEU A 103 -7.47 11.50 19.40
C LEU A 103 -7.17 11.10 17.95
N VAL A 104 -7.09 12.09 17.06
CA VAL A 104 -6.68 11.84 15.66
C VAL A 104 -5.24 11.31 15.60
N GLY A 105 -4.36 11.76 16.50
CA GLY A 105 -3.00 11.26 16.64
C GLY A 105 -2.97 9.79 17.08
N ILE A 106 -3.75 9.42 18.08
CA ILE A 106 -3.87 8.03 18.57
C ILE A 106 -4.46 7.12 17.53
N LEU A 107 -5.54 7.54 16.86
CA LEU A 107 -6.15 6.81 15.75
C LEU A 107 -5.15 6.57 14.60
N ARG A 108 -4.43 7.61 14.21
CA ARG A 108 -3.40 7.47 13.18
C ARG A 108 -2.31 6.49 13.61
N GLY A 109 -1.84 6.55 14.85
CA GLY A 109 -0.86 5.63 15.40
C GLY A 109 -1.34 4.17 15.40
N ALA A 110 -2.61 3.94 15.74
CA ALA A 110 -3.21 2.61 15.73
C ALA A 110 -3.37 2.02 14.31
N ILE A 111 -3.70 2.87 13.34
CA ILE A 111 -3.97 2.48 11.95
C ILE A 111 -2.68 2.29 11.13
N ILE A 112 -1.65 3.15 11.37
CA ILE A 112 -0.40 3.16 10.60
C ILE A 112 0.53 2.06 11.13
N LYS A 113 0.15 0.82 10.88
CA LYS A 113 1.01 -0.35 11.12
C LYS A 113 1.52 -0.91 9.80
N LEU A 114 2.65 -1.58 9.85
CA LEU A 114 3.27 -2.22 8.70
C LEU A 114 2.30 -3.21 8.04
N GLY A 115 2.14 -3.10 6.72
CA GLY A 115 1.26 -3.97 5.94
C GLY A 115 -0.21 -3.56 5.89
N ASN A 116 -0.66 -2.66 6.75
CA ASN A 116 -2.04 -2.18 6.73
C ASN A 116 -2.38 -1.48 5.42
N CYS A 117 -3.59 -1.74 4.95
CA CYS A 117 -4.13 -1.20 3.71
C CYS A 117 -5.09 -0.05 4.02
N ILE A 118 -4.69 1.19 3.70
CA ILE A 118 -5.35 2.42 4.17
C ILE A 118 -5.63 3.37 3.00
N PRO A 119 -6.76 4.11 2.99
CA PRO A 119 -6.96 5.22 2.05
C PRO A 119 -5.87 6.29 2.21
N ILE A 120 -5.35 6.80 1.09
CA ILE A 120 -4.18 7.70 1.09
C ILE A 120 -4.44 8.95 1.92
N LYS A 121 -5.66 9.47 1.94
CA LYS A 121 -6.03 10.67 2.71
C LYS A 121 -5.81 10.55 4.23
N LEU A 122 -5.82 9.32 4.76
CA LEU A 122 -5.57 9.06 6.19
C LEU A 122 -4.09 8.88 6.51
N ILE A 123 -3.25 8.72 5.48
CA ILE A 123 -1.82 8.49 5.64
C ILE A 123 -1.12 9.83 5.80
N PRO A 124 -0.35 10.06 6.88
CA PRO A 124 0.38 11.30 7.05
C PRO A 124 1.46 11.48 5.99
N THR A 125 1.78 12.75 5.71
CA THR A 125 2.87 13.12 4.82
C THR A 125 4.21 12.55 5.33
N GLY A 126 5.09 12.18 4.39
CA GLY A 126 6.37 11.56 4.72
C GLY A 126 6.33 10.04 4.89
N THR A 127 5.17 9.43 5.05
CA THR A 127 5.05 7.98 5.24
C THR A 127 5.40 7.21 3.96
N MET A 128 6.14 6.11 4.13
CA MET A 128 6.44 5.17 3.05
C MET A 128 5.26 4.25 2.81
N VAL A 129 4.89 4.11 1.54
CA VAL A 129 3.76 3.28 1.10
C VAL A 129 4.15 2.46 -0.12
N HIS A 130 3.47 1.35 -0.32
CA HIS A 130 3.61 0.50 -1.49
C HIS A 130 2.24 -0.01 -1.97
N ASN A 131 2.22 -0.71 -3.10
CA ASN A 131 1.02 -1.35 -3.64
C ASN A 131 -0.15 -0.38 -3.76
N VAL A 132 0.09 0.77 -4.41
CA VAL A 132 -0.87 1.88 -4.52
C VAL A 132 -1.87 1.62 -5.64
N SER A 133 -3.16 1.81 -5.37
CA SER A 133 -4.21 1.79 -6.39
C SER A 133 -4.33 3.16 -7.08
N LEU A 134 -4.79 3.15 -8.33
CA LEU A 134 -5.12 4.37 -9.07
C LEU A 134 -6.60 4.72 -8.96
N ASP A 135 -7.44 3.71 -8.72
CA ASP A 135 -8.87 3.84 -8.51
C ASP A 135 -9.22 3.43 -7.07
N PRO A 136 -10.25 4.04 -6.45
CA PRO A 136 -10.67 3.71 -5.08
C PRO A 136 -11.05 2.24 -4.89
N ILE A 137 -11.73 1.65 -5.90
CA ILE A 137 -12.15 0.24 -5.90
C ILE A 137 -11.20 -0.64 -6.71
N GLY A 138 -10.33 -0.04 -7.53
CA GLY A 138 -9.46 -0.70 -8.48
C GLY A 138 -8.33 -1.53 -7.87
N LYS A 139 -7.62 -2.22 -8.75
CA LYS A 139 -6.42 -3.00 -8.40
C LYS A 139 -5.26 -2.05 -8.10
N ALA A 140 -4.40 -2.44 -7.19
CA ALA A 140 -3.14 -1.74 -6.98
C ALA A 140 -2.17 -2.01 -8.15
N ILE A 141 -1.63 -0.94 -8.72
CA ILE A 141 -0.81 -0.98 -9.93
C ILE A 141 0.58 -0.41 -9.65
N LEU A 142 0.70 0.67 -8.88
CA LEU A 142 1.97 1.33 -8.62
C LEU A 142 2.73 0.69 -7.45
N VAL A 143 4.05 0.76 -7.51
CA VAL A 143 4.99 0.39 -6.43
C VAL A 143 4.80 -1.05 -5.97
N ARG A 144 5.10 -2.00 -6.86
CA ARG A 144 4.90 -3.44 -6.60
C ARG A 144 6.17 -4.28 -6.72
N SER A 145 7.22 -3.76 -7.34
CA SER A 145 8.50 -4.46 -7.49
C SER A 145 9.21 -4.63 -6.15
N ALA A 146 10.10 -5.61 -6.05
CA ALA A 146 10.90 -5.85 -4.86
C ALA A 146 11.63 -4.59 -4.41
N GLY A 147 11.62 -4.32 -3.11
CA GLY A 147 12.33 -3.19 -2.52
C GLY A 147 11.83 -1.80 -2.88
N THR A 148 10.77 -1.67 -3.70
CA THR A 148 10.23 -0.36 -4.07
C THR A 148 9.33 0.22 -2.99
N PHE A 149 9.33 1.54 -2.89
CA PHE A 149 8.44 2.32 -2.04
C PHE A 149 8.07 3.62 -2.73
N ALA A 150 7.00 4.24 -2.29
CA ALA A 150 6.64 5.61 -2.60
C ALA A 150 6.47 6.37 -1.30
N GLN A 151 6.56 7.69 -1.35
CA GLN A 151 6.38 8.57 -0.20
C GLN A 151 5.21 9.51 -0.46
N VAL A 152 4.31 9.64 0.50
CA VAL A 152 3.25 10.64 0.47
C VAL A 152 3.87 12.01 0.71
N VAL A 153 3.77 12.93 -0.25
CA VAL A 153 4.39 14.27 -0.18
C VAL A 153 3.45 15.26 0.50
N HIS A 154 2.26 15.43 -0.04
CA HIS A 154 1.23 16.29 0.53
C HIS A 154 -0.16 15.91 0.04
N HIS A 155 -1.17 16.38 0.75
CA HIS A 155 -2.58 16.28 0.37
C HIS A 155 -3.05 17.66 -0.07
N GLU A 156 -3.78 17.73 -1.18
CA GLU A 156 -4.39 18.99 -1.61
C GLU A 156 -5.43 19.46 -0.58
N GLU A 157 -5.57 20.76 -0.43
CA GLU A 157 -6.54 21.39 0.49
C GLU A 157 -7.97 20.98 0.20
N ASN A 158 -8.30 20.78 -1.08
CA ASN A 158 -9.61 20.28 -1.52
C ASN A 158 -9.88 18.82 -1.10
N GLY A 159 -8.92 18.12 -0.51
CA GLY A 159 -9.03 16.73 -0.07
C GLY A 159 -9.24 15.70 -1.18
N ARG A 160 -9.37 16.14 -2.46
CA ARG A 160 -9.66 15.25 -3.58
C ARG A 160 -8.44 14.46 -4.06
N TYR A 161 -7.27 15.07 -4.03
CA TYR A 161 -6.04 14.49 -4.54
C TYR A 161 -4.91 14.51 -3.52
N SER A 162 -4.02 13.54 -3.66
CA SER A 162 -2.79 13.42 -2.88
C SER A 162 -1.61 13.23 -3.83
N HIS A 163 -0.47 13.79 -3.49
CA HIS A 163 0.76 13.70 -4.27
C HIS A 163 1.69 12.66 -3.67
N ILE A 164 2.11 11.70 -4.49
CA ILE A 164 2.99 10.61 -4.11
C ILE A 164 4.27 10.70 -4.94
N ARG A 165 5.42 10.71 -4.27
CA ARG A 165 6.72 10.61 -4.93
C ARG A 165 7.13 9.15 -5.03
N LEU A 166 7.33 8.67 -6.25
CA LEU A 166 7.84 7.34 -6.56
C LEU A 166 9.35 7.29 -6.32
N GLN A 167 9.90 6.07 -6.24
CA GLN A 167 11.35 5.86 -6.09
C GLN A 167 12.16 6.41 -7.28
N SER A 168 11.55 6.52 -8.47
CA SER A 168 12.15 7.17 -9.65
C SER A 168 12.31 8.69 -9.51
N GLY A 169 11.75 9.31 -8.44
CA GLY A 169 11.70 10.77 -8.26
C GLY A 169 10.43 11.42 -8.83
N GLU A 170 9.69 10.73 -9.70
CA GLU A 170 8.44 11.23 -10.28
C GLU A 170 7.39 11.46 -9.18
N VAL A 171 6.75 12.63 -9.20
CA VAL A 171 5.62 12.94 -8.33
C VAL A 171 4.33 12.75 -9.12
N ARG A 172 3.47 11.86 -8.64
CA ARG A 172 2.17 11.57 -9.25
C ARG A 172 1.02 12.07 -8.39
N LYS A 173 0.04 12.65 -9.06
CA LYS A 173 -1.24 13.04 -8.48
C LYS A 173 -2.20 11.84 -8.53
N VAL A 174 -2.70 11.41 -7.37
CA VAL A 174 -3.59 10.27 -7.22
C VAL A 174 -4.81 10.70 -6.40
N LEU A 175 -5.98 10.09 -6.65
CA LEU A 175 -7.18 10.36 -5.86
C LEU A 175 -6.94 9.98 -4.39
N SER A 176 -7.32 10.84 -3.46
CA SER A 176 -7.09 10.64 -2.01
C SER A 176 -7.83 9.43 -1.43
N ASN A 177 -8.95 9.02 -2.08
CA ASN A 177 -9.69 7.83 -1.70
C ASN A 177 -9.04 6.51 -2.22
N CYS A 178 -7.99 6.61 -3.04
CA CYS A 178 -7.22 5.45 -3.44
C CYS A 178 -6.51 4.82 -2.24
N VAL A 179 -6.21 3.54 -2.34
CA VAL A 179 -5.70 2.74 -1.24
C VAL A 179 -4.23 2.44 -1.44
N ALA A 180 -3.46 2.51 -0.38
CA ALA A 180 -2.06 2.12 -0.34
C ALA A 180 -1.78 1.23 0.86
N SER A 181 -0.75 0.39 0.78
CA SER A 181 -0.27 -0.40 1.92
C SER A 181 0.95 0.28 2.54
N ILE A 182 1.00 0.29 3.88
CA ILE A 182 2.09 0.92 4.64
C ILE A 182 3.37 0.08 4.55
N GLY A 183 4.49 0.76 4.32
CA GLY A 183 5.82 0.17 4.30
C GLY A 183 6.43 0.06 2.90
N ARG A 184 7.53 -0.68 2.79
CA ARG A 184 8.30 -0.97 1.59
C ARG A 184 8.05 -2.41 1.15
N VAL A 185 8.11 -2.68 -0.13
CA VAL A 185 7.99 -4.06 -0.66
C VAL A 185 9.17 -4.91 -0.18
N SER A 186 8.91 -6.16 0.16
CA SER A 186 9.92 -7.14 0.57
C SER A 186 11.01 -7.38 -0.48
N ASN A 187 12.11 -8.03 -0.05
CA ASN A 187 13.23 -8.42 -0.90
C ASN A 187 13.98 -7.24 -1.55
N PRO A 188 14.48 -6.26 -0.77
CA PRO A 188 15.11 -5.05 -1.31
C PRO A 188 16.39 -5.32 -2.10
N LEU A 189 17.11 -6.41 -1.81
CA LEU A 189 18.35 -6.78 -2.46
C LEU A 189 18.15 -7.66 -3.72
N TRP A 190 16.94 -7.72 -4.24
CA TRP A 190 16.65 -8.54 -5.42
C TRP A 190 17.50 -8.17 -6.64
N ASP A 191 17.71 -6.90 -6.88
CA ASP A 191 18.47 -6.40 -8.03
C ASP A 191 19.97 -6.56 -7.87
N ASP A 192 20.48 -6.62 -6.62
CA ASP A 192 21.90 -6.76 -6.31
C ASP A 192 22.42 -8.19 -6.48
N ARG A 193 21.54 -9.16 -6.72
CA ARG A 193 21.94 -10.55 -6.88
C ARG A 193 22.78 -10.76 -8.17
N LYS A 194 23.94 -11.35 -8.02
CA LYS A 194 24.80 -11.69 -9.13
C LYS A 194 24.33 -13.00 -9.78
N LEU A 195 24.06 -12.96 -11.07
CA LEU A 195 23.63 -14.13 -11.82
C LEU A 195 24.81 -15.01 -12.27
N GLY A 196 26.01 -14.45 -12.33
CA GLY A 196 27.26 -15.15 -12.62
C GLY A 196 27.49 -15.45 -14.09
N LYS A 197 26.53 -16.01 -14.80
CA LYS A 197 26.62 -16.38 -16.21
C LYS A 197 25.35 -16.08 -17.01
N ALA A 198 25.49 -15.81 -18.31
CA ALA A 198 24.39 -15.52 -19.22
C ALA A 198 23.36 -16.67 -19.30
N GLY A 199 23.81 -17.92 -19.20
CA GLY A 199 22.96 -19.11 -19.22
C GLY A 199 21.94 -19.14 -18.07
N ARG A 200 22.23 -18.49 -16.93
CA ARG A 200 21.28 -18.41 -15.82
C ARG A 200 20.03 -17.61 -16.18
N ASN A 201 20.18 -16.53 -16.96
CA ASN A 201 19.04 -15.79 -17.50
C ASN A 201 18.17 -16.67 -18.42
N ARG A 202 18.81 -17.56 -19.20
CA ARG A 202 18.08 -18.52 -20.06
C ARG A 202 17.26 -19.50 -19.21
N TRP A 203 17.81 -19.98 -18.10
CA TRP A 203 17.08 -20.85 -17.17
C TRP A 203 15.88 -20.15 -16.51
N LEU A 204 15.97 -18.83 -16.32
CA LEU A 204 14.87 -18.00 -15.82
C LEU A 204 13.83 -17.65 -16.90
N GLY A 205 13.99 -18.18 -18.13
CA GLY A 205 13.06 -17.96 -19.24
C GLY A 205 13.32 -16.70 -20.07
N TRP A 206 14.38 -15.94 -19.77
CA TRP A 206 14.71 -14.72 -20.51
C TRP A 206 15.53 -15.03 -21.75
N ARG A 207 15.12 -14.46 -22.88
CA ARG A 207 15.91 -14.48 -24.11
C ARG A 207 16.97 -13.37 -24.11
N PRO A 208 18.10 -13.56 -24.86
CA PRO A 208 19.06 -12.50 -25.06
C PRO A 208 18.40 -11.24 -25.63
N ARG A 209 18.77 -10.10 -25.10
CA ARG A 209 18.32 -8.79 -25.61
C ARG A 209 19.50 -8.07 -26.23
N VAL A 210 19.33 -7.63 -27.48
CA VAL A 210 20.29 -6.78 -28.16
C VAL A 210 19.90 -5.33 -27.96
N ARG A 211 20.86 -4.47 -27.63
CA ARG A 211 20.61 -3.02 -27.46
C ARG A 211 20.26 -2.41 -28.82
N GLY A 212 19.33 -1.47 -28.89
CA GLY A 212 18.95 -0.78 -30.12
C GLY A 212 20.15 -0.12 -30.83
N VAL A 213 21.08 0.48 -30.06
CA VAL A 213 22.33 1.09 -30.57
C VAL A 213 23.22 0.10 -31.32
N ALA A 214 23.13 -1.21 -31.01
CA ALA A 214 23.92 -2.25 -31.68
C ALA A 214 23.26 -2.77 -32.97
N MET A 215 22.11 -2.26 -33.36
CA MET A 215 21.35 -2.64 -34.53
C MET A 215 21.47 -1.57 -35.62
N ASN A 216 21.29 -2.00 -36.91
CA ASN A 216 21.15 -1.05 -38.01
C ASN A 216 19.88 -0.20 -37.85
N ALA A 217 19.93 1.06 -38.30
CA ALA A 217 18.82 2.01 -38.20
C ALA A 217 17.51 1.46 -38.81
N TYR A 218 17.59 0.68 -39.87
CA TYR A 218 16.44 0.01 -40.49
C TYR A 218 15.73 -0.97 -39.53
N VAL A 219 16.49 -1.72 -38.73
CA VAL A 219 15.93 -2.70 -37.78
C VAL A 219 15.30 -2.00 -36.59
N VAL A 220 15.88 -0.87 -36.13
CA VAL A 220 15.37 -0.06 -35.02
C VAL A 220 14.05 0.62 -35.38
N LEU A 221 13.88 1.03 -36.64
CA LEU A 221 12.67 1.71 -37.15
C LEU A 221 11.55 0.73 -37.58
N SER A 222 11.74 -0.55 -37.48
CA SER A 222 10.71 -1.55 -37.81
C SER A 222 9.56 -1.49 -36.79
N PRO A 223 8.28 -1.62 -37.24
CA PRO A 223 7.09 -1.30 -36.40
C PRO A 223 6.95 -2.13 -35.13
N GLY A 224 7.67 -3.23 -34.98
CA GLY A 224 7.70 -4.04 -33.74
C GLY A 224 8.59 -3.48 -32.63
N TRP A 225 9.46 -2.49 -32.92
CA TRP A 225 10.43 -1.93 -31.97
C TRP A 225 10.17 -0.47 -31.60
N THR A 226 9.34 0.23 -32.36
CA THR A 226 8.97 1.63 -32.09
C THR A 226 8.29 1.84 -30.75
N LEU A 227 7.66 0.80 -30.20
CA LEU A 227 7.00 0.87 -28.88
C LEU A 227 7.99 0.82 -27.70
N VAL A 228 9.24 0.40 -27.94
CA VAL A 228 10.27 0.27 -26.89
C VAL A 228 11.12 1.55 -26.75
N LEU A 229 11.19 2.37 -27.80
CA LEU A 229 12.00 3.62 -27.79
C LEU A 229 11.25 4.86 -27.26
N MET A 230 9.92 4.77 -27.08
CA MET A 230 9.13 5.86 -26.48
C MET A 230 9.06 5.81 -24.94
N VAL A 231 9.80 4.93 -24.29
CA VAL A 231 9.79 4.73 -22.82
C VAL A 231 11.18 4.95 -22.19
N LEU A 232 12.06 5.68 -22.90
CA LEU A 232 13.31 6.18 -22.29
C LEU A 232 13.28 7.69 -22.14
#